data_b5406324d22311467c3f30d3a1466cb1
#
_entry.id   b5406324d22311467c3f30d3a1466cb1
#
_cell.length_a   1.000
_cell.length_b   1.000
_cell.length_c   1.000
_cell.angle_alpha   90.00
_cell.angle_beta   90.00
_cell.angle_gamma   90.00
#
_symmetry.space_group_name_H-M   'P 1'
#
loop_
_entity.id
_entity.type
_entity.pdbx_description
1 polymer ?
#
loop_
_entity_poly.entity_id
_entity_poly.type
_entity_poly.pdbx_seq_one_letter_code
_entity_poly.pdbx_strand_id
1 'polypeptide(L)'
;DVIEVSVQNSTPRLVIDAQFNVFTKGESPRLEGGVRLSFSANYFDQEVPMVKDATVVITHLNSGREYPLFYSDSEGLFLPETIDFLTDLHSDYEIKVVHSGQTYIGTTQFIPVPPILKAEQGNKTLFSGDETEIILAFQDFPEREDYYLYDFGQNIYRPIEDRFFQGEAFVFSHFYTSDEVAVGDLITIKAHGVSVAYYDYFNLILSLTDGNGGPFQSLPASSRGNMVNITEPDNYPLGFFFISESDQRQLFIEDLN
;
A
#
# COMPACT_ATOMS: atom_id res chain seq x y z
N ASP A 1 -29.20 14.08 27.49
CA ASP A 1 -29.73 13.02 26.59
C ASP A 1 -28.57 12.36 25.90
N VAL A 2 -28.34 11.08 26.23
CA VAL A 2 -27.40 10.23 25.53
C VAL A 2 -28.11 9.70 24.31
N ILE A 3 -27.70 10.10 23.10
CA ILE A 3 -28.22 9.53 21.85
C ILE A 3 -27.58 8.17 21.68
N GLU A 4 -28.31 7.10 21.92
CA GLU A 4 -27.88 5.75 21.51
C GLU A 4 -27.93 5.67 19.97
N VAL A 5 -26.77 5.77 19.34
CA VAL A 5 -26.63 5.49 17.92
C VAL A 5 -26.52 3.96 17.77
N SER A 6 -27.61 3.33 17.36
CA SER A 6 -27.56 1.92 16.99
C SER A 6 -26.80 1.78 15.65
N VAL A 7 -25.53 1.43 15.74
CA VAL A 7 -24.75 1.00 14.56
C VAL A 7 -25.27 -0.39 14.15
N GLN A 8 -25.78 -0.52 12.92
CA GLN A 8 -26.17 -1.83 12.40
C GLN A 8 -24.92 -2.71 12.34
N ASN A 9 -24.95 -3.82 13.10
CA ASN A 9 -23.89 -4.84 13.01
C ASN A 9 -23.94 -5.48 11.62
N SER A 10 -22.95 -5.21 10.79
CA SER A 10 -22.76 -5.92 9.53
C SER A 10 -22.13 -7.29 9.78
N THR A 11 -22.49 -8.29 8.98
CA THR A 11 -21.79 -9.58 9.01
C THR A 11 -20.29 -9.36 8.75
N PRO A 12 -19.40 -9.86 9.64
CA PRO A 12 -17.96 -9.74 9.42
C PRO A 12 -17.54 -10.31 8.07
N ARG A 13 -16.73 -9.55 7.32
CA ARG A 13 -16.19 -9.94 6.02
C ARG A 13 -14.72 -10.26 6.15
N LEU A 14 -14.25 -11.22 5.36
CA LEU A 14 -12.81 -11.48 5.27
C LEU A 14 -12.12 -10.26 4.64
N VAL A 15 -11.07 -9.78 5.29
CA VAL A 15 -10.17 -8.76 4.80
C VAL A 15 -8.89 -9.45 4.33
N ILE A 16 -8.55 -9.27 3.06
CA ILE A 16 -7.35 -9.83 2.44
C ILE A 16 -6.46 -8.66 2.05
N ASP A 17 -5.51 -8.33 2.92
CA ASP A 17 -4.50 -7.30 2.66
C ASP A 17 -3.21 -7.99 2.20
N ALA A 18 -3.01 -8.00 0.89
CA ALA A 18 -1.93 -8.73 0.23
C ALA A 18 -1.00 -7.75 -0.49
N GLN A 19 0.08 -7.38 0.17
CA GLN A 19 1.02 -6.35 -0.25
C GLN A 19 2.43 -6.91 -0.37
N PHE A 20 3.01 -6.82 -1.57
CA PHE A 20 4.37 -7.30 -1.84
C PHE A 20 5.19 -6.15 -2.43
N ASN A 21 6.01 -5.53 -1.58
CA ASN A 21 6.92 -4.46 -1.97
C ASN A 21 8.32 -5.04 -2.19
N VAL A 22 8.73 -5.12 -3.46
CA VAL A 22 9.99 -5.76 -3.88
C VAL A 22 11.02 -4.70 -4.19
N PHE A 23 12.04 -4.60 -3.37
CA PHE A 23 13.16 -3.69 -3.57
C PHE A 23 14.21 -4.38 -4.45
N THR A 24 14.23 -4.02 -5.73
CA THR A 24 15.13 -4.61 -6.73
C THR A 24 16.43 -3.82 -6.89
N LYS A 25 16.44 -2.56 -6.42
CA LYS A 25 17.55 -1.62 -6.58
C LYS A 25 18.51 -1.72 -5.38
N GLY A 26 19.48 -2.64 -5.47
CA GLY A 26 20.43 -2.90 -4.41
C GLY A 26 21.29 -4.13 -4.73
N GLU A 27 22.18 -4.52 -3.82
CA GLU A 27 23.04 -5.70 -4.01
C GLU A 27 22.25 -7.01 -4.03
N SER A 28 21.14 -7.06 -3.31
CA SER A 28 20.24 -8.21 -3.28
C SER A 28 18.79 -7.75 -3.20
N PRO A 29 17.89 -8.34 -3.99
CA PRO A 29 16.46 -8.07 -3.86
C PRO A 29 15.97 -8.42 -2.46
N ARG A 30 15.05 -7.62 -1.93
CA ARG A 30 14.37 -7.89 -0.66
C ARG A 30 12.88 -7.63 -0.78
N LEU A 31 12.11 -8.33 0.03
CA LEU A 31 10.67 -8.21 0.12
C LEU A 31 10.28 -7.57 1.44
N GLU A 32 9.36 -6.61 1.38
CA GLU A 32 8.59 -6.15 2.52
C GLU A 32 7.11 -6.46 2.29
N GLY A 33 6.38 -6.78 3.37
CA GLY A 33 4.98 -7.15 3.31
C GLY A 33 4.75 -8.64 3.15
N GLY A 34 3.56 -9.02 2.77
CA GLY A 34 3.03 -10.37 2.70
C GLY A 34 1.50 -10.33 2.67
N VAL A 35 0.84 -11.40 3.10
CA VAL A 35 -0.62 -11.45 3.16
C VAL A 35 -1.10 -11.44 4.60
N ARG A 36 -1.85 -10.41 4.97
CA ARG A 36 -2.57 -10.33 6.24
C ARG A 36 -4.03 -10.73 6.00
N LEU A 37 -4.50 -11.65 6.80
CA LEU A 37 -5.89 -12.07 6.77
C LEU A 37 -6.55 -11.77 8.12
N SER A 38 -7.69 -11.10 8.07
CA SER A 38 -8.48 -10.77 9.25
C SER A 38 -9.96 -10.71 8.91
N PHE A 39 -10.82 -10.61 9.92
CA PHE A 39 -12.22 -10.24 9.70
C PHE A 39 -12.42 -8.76 9.96
N SER A 40 -13.35 -8.14 9.23
CA SER A 40 -13.79 -6.79 9.56
C SER A 40 -14.38 -6.78 10.98
N ALA A 41 -13.97 -5.79 11.76
CA ALA A 41 -14.42 -5.58 13.13
C ALA A 41 -15.45 -4.43 13.18
N ASN A 42 -16.30 -4.41 14.20
CA ASN A 42 -17.17 -3.26 14.45
C ASN A 42 -16.31 -2.10 15.00
N TYR A 43 -16.80 -0.89 14.83
CA TYR A 43 -16.08 0.32 15.25
C TYR A 43 -15.64 0.33 16.71
N PHE A 44 -16.38 -0.37 17.60
CA PHE A 44 -16.09 -0.44 19.04
C PHE A 44 -15.31 -1.68 19.44
N ASP A 45 -14.99 -2.59 18.52
CA ASP A 45 -14.20 -3.78 18.83
C ASP A 45 -12.74 -3.37 19.08
N GLN A 46 -12.18 -3.83 20.20
CA GLN A 46 -10.80 -3.49 20.58
C GLN A 46 -9.75 -4.29 19.82
N GLU A 47 -10.13 -5.42 19.23
CA GLU A 47 -9.24 -6.33 18.52
C GLU A 47 -9.83 -6.71 17.17
N VAL A 48 -8.95 -6.77 16.16
CA VAL A 48 -9.28 -7.26 14.82
C VAL A 48 -9.00 -8.75 14.79
N PRO A 49 -10.02 -9.62 14.57
CA PRO A 49 -9.82 -11.06 14.54
C PRO A 49 -8.92 -11.48 13.37
N MET A 50 -7.75 -12.05 13.69
CA MET A 50 -6.80 -12.55 12.68
C MET A 50 -7.14 -13.95 12.23
N VAL A 51 -6.93 -14.23 10.94
CA VAL A 51 -7.08 -15.56 10.34
C VAL A 51 -5.69 -16.13 10.06
N LYS A 52 -5.38 -17.28 10.67
CA LYS A 52 -4.06 -17.94 10.62
C LYS A 52 -4.08 -19.29 9.93
N ASP A 53 -5.26 -19.87 9.73
CA ASP A 53 -5.50 -21.24 9.27
C ASP A 53 -5.97 -21.34 7.81
N ALA A 54 -5.69 -20.29 7.02
CA ALA A 54 -5.98 -20.28 5.60
C ALA A 54 -4.88 -20.96 4.76
N THR A 55 -5.23 -21.43 3.58
CA THR A 55 -4.27 -21.77 2.53
C THR A 55 -4.13 -20.59 1.61
N VAL A 56 -2.89 -20.10 1.42
CA VAL A 56 -2.57 -18.96 0.57
C VAL A 56 -1.54 -19.39 -0.47
N VAL A 57 -1.85 -19.13 -1.75
CA VAL A 57 -0.96 -19.47 -2.87
C VAL A 57 -0.92 -18.30 -3.84
N ILE A 58 0.27 -17.93 -4.30
CA ILE A 58 0.45 -17.02 -5.43
C ILE A 58 0.85 -17.83 -6.65
N THR A 59 0.21 -17.54 -7.78
CA THR A 59 0.52 -18.14 -9.07
C THR A 59 1.08 -17.08 -10.01
N HIS A 60 2.26 -17.33 -10.58
CA HIS A 60 2.79 -16.54 -11.68
C HIS A 60 2.10 -17.01 -12.97
N LEU A 61 1.19 -16.20 -13.50
CA LEU A 61 0.26 -16.64 -14.55
C LEU A 61 0.95 -16.99 -15.87
N ASN A 62 2.06 -16.31 -16.21
CA ASN A 62 2.79 -16.57 -17.45
C ASN A 62 3.45 -17.95 -17.48
N SER A 63 3.90 -18.47 -16.33
CA SER A 63 4.57 -19.77 -16.25
C SER A 63 3.66 -20.87 -15.65
N GLY A 64 2.57 -20.50 -15.00
CA GLY A 64 1.72 -21.41 -14.24
C GLY A 64 2.34 -21.93 -12.95
N ARG A 65 3.49 -21.37 -12.54
CA ARG A 65 4.19 -21.81 -11.32
C ARG A 65 3.49 -21.27 -10.08
N GLU A 66 3.27 -22.14 -9.11
CA GLU A 66 2.62 -21.83 -7.84
C GLU A 66 3.64 -21.68 -6.71
N TYR A 67 3.39 -20.73 -5.81
CA TYR A 67 4.20 -20.39 -4.65
C TYR A 67 3.32 -20.36 -3.41
N PRO A 68 3.35 -21.40 -2.57
CA PRO A 68 2.60 -21.41 -1.32
C PRO A 68 3.18 -20.40 -0.33
N LEU A 69 2.31 -19.78 0.45
CA LEU A 69 2.69 -18.89 1.53
C LEU A 69 2.35 -19.53 2.87
N PHE A 70 3.21 -19.32 3.85
CA PHE A 70 3.11 -19.91 5.19
C PHE A 70 2.95 -18.80 6.23
N TYR A 71 2.07 -19.06 7.22
CA TYR A 71 1.85 -18.10 8.29
C TYR A 71 3.07 -17.99 9.20
N SER A 72 3.54 -16.77 9.42
CA SER A 72 4.59 -16.41 10.37
C SER A 72 3.97 -15.78 11.60
N ASP A 73 4.07 -16.43 12.76
CA ASP A 73 3.56 -15.85 14.01
C ASP A 73 4.32 -14.59 14.45
N SER A 74 5.61 -14.47 14.09
CA SER A 74 6.43 -13.29 14.41
C SER A 74 6.02 -12.05 13.62
N GLU A 75 5.64 -12.25 12.35
CA GLU A 75 5.26 -11.16 11.45
C GLU A 75 3.75 -10.90 11.42
N GLY A 76 2.95 -11.91 11.80
CA GLY A 76 1.49 -11.87 11.66
C GLY A 76 1.02 -11.91 10.21
N LEU A 77 1.82 -12.47 9.31
CA LEU A 77 1.62 -12.49 7.86
C LEU A 77 1.82 -13.90 7.30
N PHE A 78 1.16 -14.19 6.18
CA PHE A 78 1.55 -15.30 5.31
C PHE A 78 2.67 -14.82 4.39
N LEU A 79 3.79 -15.53 4.41
CA LEU A 79 5.02 -15.18 3.69
C LEU A 79 5.44 -16.31 2.76
N PRO A 80 6.05 -16.02 1.59
CA PRO A 80 6.67 -17.01 0.75
C PRO A 80 7.99 -17.49 1.37
N GLU A 81 8.40 -18.72 1.07
CA GLU A 81 9.72 -19.24 1.50
C GLU A 81 10.88 -18.54 0.77
N THR A 82 10.66 -18.13 -0.46
CA THR A 82 11.63 -17.41 -1.29
C THR A 82 10.96 -16.27 -2.05
N ILE A 83 11.76 -15.33 -2.51
CA ILE A 83 11.27 -14.17 -3.32
C ILE A 83 11.56 -14.35 -4.82
N ASP A 84 12.07 -15.51 -5.23
CA ASP A 84 12.53 -15.76 -6.60
C ASP A 84 11.42 -15.59 -7.67
N PHE A 85 10.15 -15.68 -7.25
CA PHE A 85 9.02 -15.52 -8.16
C PHE A 85 8.68 -14.04 -8.45
N LEU A 86 9.19 -13.11 -7.68
CA LEU A 86 8.95 -11.67 -7.82
C LEU A 86 10.11 -10.99 -8.56
N THR A 87 10.50 -11.56 -9.71
CA THR A 87 11.63 -11.05 -10.50
C THR A 87 11.22 -10.51 -11.87
N ASP A 88 10.04 -10.89 -12.36
CA ASP A 88 9.59 -10.54 -13.70
C ASP A 88 8.62 -9.35 -13.65
N LEU A 89 9.16 -8.13 -13.83
CA LEU A 89 8.36 -6.91 -13.98
C LEU A 89 7.34 -7.07 -15.14
N HIS A 90 6.16 -6.49 -14.95
CA HIS A 90 5.01 -6.59 -15.85
C HIS A 90 4.39 -7.99 -15.99
N SER A 91 4.84 -8.98 -15.24
CA SER A 91 4.18 -10.28 -15.18
C SER A 91 2.89 -10.22 -14.40
N ASP A 92 1.94 -11.05 -14.81
CA ASP A 92 0.65 -11.19 -14.15
C ASP A 92 0.71 -12.26 -13.06
N TYR A 93 0.11 -11.95 -11.91
CA TYR A 93 0.02 -12.82 -10.75
C TYR A 93 -1.41 -12.96 -10.28
N GLU A 94 -1.75 -14.16 -9.81
CA GLU A 94 -2.99 -14.44 -9.12
C GLU A 94 -2.68 -14.85 -7.68
N ILE A 95 -3.42 -14.32 -6.73
CA ILE A 95 -3.48 -14.85 -5.37
C ILE A 95 -4.75 -15.67 -5.21
N LYS A 96 -4.62 -16.85 -4.59
CA LYS A 96 -5.73 -17.69 -4.15
C LYS A 96 -5.67 -17.89 -2.65
N VAL A 97 -6.74 -17.55 -1.96
CA VAL A 97 -6.92 -17.76 -0.53
C VAL A 97 -8.08 -18.72 -0.33
N VAL A 98 -7.85 -19.79 0.43
CA VAL A 98 -8.91 -20.75 0.82
C VAL A 98 -9.05 -20.72 2.34
N HIS A 99 -10.22 -20.35 2.82
CA HIS A 99 -10.55 -20.33 4.24
C HIS A 99 -12.01 -20.71 4.47
N SER A 100 -12.27 -21.55 5.49
CA SER A 100 -13.62 -21.99 5.89
C SER A 100 -14.49 -22.49 4.73
N GLY A 101 -13.88 -23.22 3.78
CA GLY A 101 -14.58 -23.79 2.62
C GLY A 101 -14.89 -22.79 1.51
N GLN A 102 -14.47 -21.54 1.64
CA GLN A 102 -14.62 -20.51 0.61
C GLN A 102 -13.28 -20.24 -0.08
N THR A 103 -13.35 -19.87 -1.36
CA THR A 103 -12.18 -19.55 -2.19
C THR A 103 -12.27 -18.12 -2.69
N TYR A 104 -11.21 -17.39 -2.45
CA TYR A 104 -11.04 -16.01 -2.86
C TYR A 104 -9.88 -15.90 -3.84
N ILE A 105 -10.05 -15.14 -4.90
CA ILE A 105 -9.01 -14.88 -5.88
C ILE A 105 -8.87 -13.40 -6.14
N GLY A 106 -7.66 -12.98 -6.52
CA GLY A 106 -7.36 -11.63 -6.98
C GLY A 106 -6.21 -11.68 -7.96
N THR A 107 -6.17 -10.75 -8.90
CA THR A 107 -5.10 -10.66 -9.88
C THR A 107 -4.43 -9.28 -9.83
N THR A 108 -3.13 -9.25 -10.11
CA THR A 108 -2.35 -8.03 -10.22
C THR A 108 -1.18 -8.22 -11.16
N GLN A 109 -0.56 -7.12 -11.57
CA GLN A 109 0.74 -7.13 -12.24
C GLN A 109 1.83 -6.70 -11.27
N PHE A 110 3.06 -7.11 -11.56
CA PHE A 110 4.24 -6.55 -10.90
C PHE A 110 4.59 -5.22 -11.55
N ILE A 111 4.25 -4.12 -10.89
CA ILE A 111 4.37 -2.76 -11.43
C ILE A 111 5.73 -2.18 -11.08
N PRO A 112 6.53 -1.74 -12.09
CA PRO A 112 7.81 -1.11 -11.84
C PRO A 112 7.70 0.31 -11.30
N VAL A 113 8.78 0.77 -10.63
CA VAL A 113 8.94 2.14 -10.13
C VAL A 113 10.27 2.73 -10.62
N PRO A 114 10.32 4.01 -11.01
CA PRO A 114 11.58 4.67 -11.29
C PRO A 114 12.40 4.83 -10.00
N PRO A 115 13.75 4.83 -10.08
CA PRO A 115 14.57 5.07 -8.91
C PRO A 115 14.38 6.50 -8.39
N ILE A 116 14.40 6.66 -7.08
CA ILE A 116 14.51 7.97 -6.44
C ILE A 116 15.92 8.52 -6.73
N LEU A 117 16.04 9.47 -7.65
CA LEU A 117 17.33 10.04 -8.05
C LEU A 117 17.86 11.02 -7.01
N LYS A 118 16.94 11.71 -6.31
CA LYS A 118 17.26 12.72 -5.32
C LYS A 118 16.31 12.59 -4.14
N ALA A 119 16.88 12.66 -2.93
CA ALA A 119 16.16 12.89 -1.69
C ALA A 119 17.08 13.73 -0.81
N GLU A 120 16.74 14.98 -0.58
CA GLU A 120 17.53 15.91 0.23
C GLU A 120 16.64 16.84 1.03
N GLN A 121 17.15 17.33 2.16
CA GLN A 121 16.47 18.34 2.95
C GLN A 121 16.59 19.70 2.23
N GLY A 122 15.46 20.39 2.10
CA GLY A 122 15.38 21.75 1.60
C GLY A 122 15.35 22.77 2.74
N ASN A 123 15.21 24.02 2.38
CA ASN A 123 15.20 25.15 3.33
C ASN A 123 13.90 25.96 3.29
N LYS A 124 12.89 25.47 2.59
CA LYS A 124 11.59 26.13 2.54
C LYS A 124 10.71 25.64 3.68
N THR A 125 9.82 26.51 4.10
CA THR A 125 8.75 26.23 5.05
C THR A 125 7.41 26.58 4.42
N LEU A 126 6.32 26.16 5.06
CA LEU A 126 4.96 26.54 4.69
C LEU A 126 4.45 27.67 5.59
N PHE A 127 3.29 27.46 6.24
CA PHE A 127 2.58 28.50 6.98
C PHE A 127 3.10 28.70 8.41
N SER A 128 3.56 27.61 9.06
CA SER A 128 4.04 27.68 10.46
C SER A 128 5.47 28.20 10.54
N GLY A 129 6.28 27.94 9.50
CA GLY A 129 7.66 28.36 9.43
C GLY A 129 8.65 27.42 10.12
N ASP A 130 8.15 26.29 10.64
CA ASP A 130 8.91 25.24 11.34
C ASP A 130 8.85 23.87 10.66
N GLU A 131 8.27 23.80 9.45
CA GLU A 131 8.21 22.57 8.68
C GLU A 131 9.58 22.22 8.09
N THR A 132 9.83 20.91 7.98
CA THR A 132 11.01 20.35 7.33
C THR A 132 10.69 19.97 5.88
N GLU A 133 11.28 20.66 4.91
CA GLU A 133 11.15 20.33 3.49
C GLU A 133 12.04 19.15 3.12
N ILE A 134 11.49 18.17 2.40
CA ILE A 134 12.24 17.13 1.70
C ILE A 134 11.96 17.25 0.21
N ILE A 135 13.03 17.46 -0.57
CA ILE A 135 12.98 17.58 -2.02
C ILE A 135 13.27 16.20 -2.62
N LEU A 136 12.34 15.71 -3.42
CA LEU A 136 12.45 14.44 -4.13
C LEU A 136 12.49 14.67 -5.63
N ALA A 137 13.29 13.85 -6.34
CA ALA A 137 13.31 13.82 -7.79
C ALA A 137 13.40 12.39 -8.32
N PHE A 138 12.71 12.14 -9.42
CA PHE A 138 12.80 10.90 -10.21
C PHE A 138 12.62 11.21 -11.69
N GLN A 139 12.98 10.26 -12.56
CA GLN A 139 12.75 10.31 -13.98
C GLN A 139 11.63 9.34 -14.32
N ASP A 140 10.53 9.84 -14.84
CA ASP A 140 9.38 9.03 -15.22
C ASP A 140 9.64 8.19 -16.48
N PHE A 141 8.85 7.10 -16.66
CA PHE A 141 8.96 6.23 -17.83
C PHE A 141 8.20 6.82 -19.04
N PRO A 142 8.82 6.94 -20.23
CA PRO A 142 8.27 7.77 -21.31
C PRO A 142 7.10 7.14 -22.08
N GLU A 143 6.88 5.82 -22.00
CA GLU A 143 6.02 5.11 -22.95
C GLU A 143 4.72 4.56 -22.34
N ARG A 144 4.37 4.94 -21.11
CA ARG A 144 3.19 4.43 -20.42
C ARG A 144 2.67 5.43 -19.39
N GLU A 145 1.40 5.30 -19.06
CA GLU A 145 0.81 6.00 -17.91
C GLU A 145 1.20 5.28 -16.62
N ASP A 146 1.78 6.00 -15.68
CA ASP A 146 2.30 5.48 -14.44
C ASP A 146 1.63 6.08 -13.21
N TYR A 147 1.52 5.23 -12.19
CA TYR A 147 0.99 5.62 -10.88
C TYR A 147 1.98 5.20 -9.82
N TYR A 148 2.23 6.09 -8.88
CA TYR A 148 3.21 5.90 -7.82
C TYR A 148 2.59 6.16 -6.47
N LEU A 149 3.03 5.40 -5.46
CA LEU A 149 2.72 5.69 -4.06
C LEU A 149 4.04 5.98 -3.33
N TYR A 150 4.17 7.21 -2.83
CA TYR A 150 5.25 7.57 -1.93
C TYR A 150 4.80 7.37 -0.49
N ASP A 151 5.61 6.64 0.28
CA ASP A 151 5.48 6.43 1.72
C ASP A 151 6.58 7.26 2.43
N PHE A 152 6.15 8.23 3.20
CA PHE A 152 7.01 9.12 3.98
C PHE A 152 7.20 8.67 5.43
N GLY A 153 6.72 7.46 5.77
CA GLY A 153 6.66 6.98 7.15
C GLY A 153 5.48 7.56 7.92
N GLN A 154 5.30 7.11 9.17
CA GLN A 154 4.28 7.62 10.11
C GLN A 154 2.84 7.66 9.55
N ASN A 155 2.50 6.74 8.64
CA ASN A 155 1.25 6.71 7.89
C ASN A 155 1.02 7.92 6.97
N ILE A 156 2.07 8.60 6.55
CA ILE A 156 2.02 9.72 5.61
C ILE A 156 2.28 9.17 4.19
N TYR A 157 1.27 9.22 3.35
CA TYR A 157 1.33 8.70 1.99
C TYR A 157 0.96 9.77 0.97
N ARG A 158 1.61 9.71 -0.20
CA ARG A 158 1.30 10.59 -1.32
C ARG A 158 1.18 9.78 -2.62
N PRO A 159 -0.05 9.52 -3.07
CA PRO A 159 -0.28 9.01 -4.42
C PRO A 159 0.07 10.06 -5.47
N ILE A 160 0.72 9.64 -6.55
CA ILE A 160 1.14 10.51 -7.67
C ILE A 160 0.74 9.82 -8.98
N GLU A 161 0.15 10.60 -9.89
CA GLU A 161 -0.16 10.24 -11.27
C GLU A 161 0.76 11.02 -12.20
N ASP A 162 1.33 10.40 -13.24
CA ASP A 162 2.29 11.03 -14.16
C ASP A 162 1.68 11.96 -15.21
N ARG A 163 0.39 12.12 -15.21
CA ARG A 163 -0.43 12.85 -16.20
C ARG A 163 0.16 14.14 -16.74
N PHE A 164 0.96 14.84 -15.93
CA PHE A 164 1.52 16.16 -16.30
C PHE A 164 3.04 16.16 -16.51
N PHE A 165 3.71 15.00 -16.35
CA PHE A 165 5.16 14.87 -16.48
C PHE A 165 5.60 13.56 -17.13
N GLN A 166 4.72 12.94 -17.93
CA GLN A 166 4.99 11.65 -18.58
C GLN A 166 6.31 11.68 -19.33
N GLY A 167 7.23 10.79 -18.96
CA GLY A 167 8.55 10.67 -19.53
C GLY A 167 9.52 11.80 -19.16
N GLU A 168 9.16 12.67 -18.23
CA GLU A 168 9.99 13.80 -17.81
C GLU A 168 10.57 13.60 -16.41
N ALA A 169 11.61 14.40 -16.10
CA ALA A 169 12.08 14.49 -14.73
C ALA A 169 11.08 15.25 -13.88
N PHE A 170 10.61 14.64 -12.80
CA PHE A 170 9.69 15.26 -11.86
C PHE A 170 10.38 15.55 -10.53
N VAL A 171 10.20 16.79 -10.06
CA VAL A 171 10.74 17.26 -8.78
C VAL A 171 9.60 17.81 -7.94
N PHE A 172 9.49 17.35 -6.70
CA PHE A 172 8.48 17.85 -5.78
C PHE A 172 9.01 17.91 -4.35
N SER A 173 8.35 18.71 -3.52
CA SER A 173 8.64 18.80 -2.08
C SER A 173 7.53 18.14 -1.26
N HIS A 174 7.95 17.48 -0.20
CA HIS A 174 7.12 17.09 0.93
C HIS A 174 7.54 17.88 2.15
N PHE A 175 6.59 18.26 2.99
CA PHE A 175 6.83 19.04 4.19
C PHE A 175 6.34 18.27 5.40
N TYR A 176 7.26 17.89 6.28
CA TYR A 176 6.91 17.36 7.59
C TYR A 176 6.67 18.51 8.56
N THR A 177 5.70 18.34 9.44
CA THR A 177 5.51 19.24 10.58
C THR A 177 6.54 18.95 11.68
N SER A 178 6.71 19.88 12.61
CA SER A 178 7.63 19.71 13.76
C SER A 178 7.21 18.59 14.72
N ASP A 179 5.94 18.12 14.65
CA ASP A 179 5.44 16.97 15.42
C ASP A 179 5.75 15.63 14.73
N GLU A 180 6.05 15.64 13.44
CA GLU A 180 6.32 14.44 12.64
C GLU A 180 7.80 14.10 12.59
N VAL A 181 8.68 15.08 12.49
CA VAL A 181 10.13 14.87 12.45
C VAL A 181 10.89 15.93 13.24
N ALA A 182 12.03 15.53 13.79
CA ALA A 182 12.95 16.42 14.53
C ALA A 182 14.39 16.32 13.99
N VAL A 183 15.20 17.32 14.28
CA VAL A 183 16.64 17.30 13.98
C VAL A 183 17.29 16.08 14.63
N GLY A 184 18.05 15.31 13.85
CA GLY A 184 18.69 14.07 14.24
C GLY A 184 17.89 12.79 13.93
N ASP A 185 16.65 12.90 13.49
CA ASP A 185 15.87 11.75 13.07
C ASP A 185 16.38 11.17 11.74
N LEU A 186 16.37 9.86 11.63
CA LEU A 186 16.57 9.13 10.39
C LEU A 186 15.23 8.83 9.75
N ILE A 187 14.91 9.52 8.67
CA ILE A 187 13.69 9.22 7.91
C ILE A 187 13.98 8.26 6.76
N THR A 188 12.98 7.44 6.43
CA THR A 188 13.01 6.54 5.28
C THR A 188 11.83 6.87 4.37
N ILE A 189 12.12 7.23 3.14
CA ILE A 189 11.12 7.50 2.11
C ILE A 189 11.14 6.35 1.14
N LYS A 190 9.97 5.79 0.84
CA LYS A 190 9.79 4.71 -0.12
C LYS A 190 8.94 5.17 -1.30
N ALA A 191 9.25 4.64 -2.47
CA ALA A 191 8.45 4.81 -3.68
C ALA A 191 8.03 3.43 -4.18
N HIS A 192 6.76 3.30 -4.53
CA HIS A 192 6.14 2.07 -4.99
C HIS A 192 5.46 2.31 -6.33
N GLY A 193 5.72 1.47 -7.34
CA GLY A 193 4.94 1.45 -8.57
C GLY A 193 3.61 0.75 -8.32
N VAL A 194 2.50 1.36 -8.66
CA VAL A 194 1.16 0.82 -8.39
C VAL A 194 0.28 0.85 -9.64
N SER A 195 -0.70 -0.05 -9.70
CA SER A 195 -1.70 0.00 -10.76
C SER A 195 -2.69 1.15 -10.54
N VAL A 196 -3.34 1.61 -11.61
CA VAL A 196 -4.42 2.60 -11.52
C VAL A 196 -5.50 2.15 -10.54
N ALA A 197 -5.86 0.87 -10.55
CA ALA A 197 -6.88 0.33 -9.66
C ALA A 197 -6.47 0.43 -8.17
N TYR A 198 -5.18 0.21 -7.86
CA TYR A 198 -4.68 0.42 -6.49
C TYR A 198 -4.58 1.89 -6.13
N TYR A 199 -4.13 2.74 -7.06
CA TYR A 199 -4.09 4.19 -6.89
C TYR A 199 -5.47 4.76 -6.54
N ASP A 200 -6.50 4.38 -7.28
CA ASP A 200 -7.88 4.82 -7.03
C ASP A 200 -8.40 4.28 -5.69
N TYR A 201 -8.15 2.99 -5.40
CA TYR A 201 -8.51 2.36 -4.13
C TYR A 201 -7.84 3.08 -2.96
N PHE A 202 -6.55 3.37 -3.05
CA PHE A 202 -5.80 3.99 -1.97
C PHE A 202 -6.21 5.45 -1.75
N ASN A 203 -6.45 6.23 -2.82
CA ASN A 203 -7.02 7.58 -2.71
C ASN A 203 -8.38 7.57 -2.00
N LEU A 204 -9.22 6.57 -2.28
CA LEU A 204 -10.48 6.41 -1.57
C LEU A 204 -10.24 6.16 -0.07
N ILE A 205 -9.32 5.27 0.30
CA ILE A 205 -8.98 5.01 1.71
C ILE A 205 -8.48 6.30 2.38
N LEU A 206 -7.56 7.04 1.76
CA LEU A 206 -7.07 8.31 2.30
C LEU A 206 -8.20 9.31 2.53
N SER A 207 -9.12 9.44 1.58
CA SER A 207 -10.27 10.35 1.71
C SER A 207 -11.19 10.00 2.88
N LEU A 208 -11.23 8.72 3.29
CA LEU A 208 -12.02 8.25 4.42
C LEU A 208 -11.32 8.48 5.78
N THR A 209 -9.98 8.50 5.78
CA THR A 209 -9.18 8.64 7.01
C THR A 209 -8.90 10.09 7.37
N ASP A 210 -8.78 10.99 6.39
CA ASP A 210 -8.43 12.40 6.62
C ASP A 210 -9.53 13.25 7.30
N GLY A 211 -10.64 12.63 7.70
CA GLY A 211 -11.70 13.29 8.49
C GLY A 211 -12.36 14.49 7.81
N ASN A 212 -11.98 14.84 6.59
CA ASN A 212 -12.51 15.97 5.82
C ASN A 212 -13.85 15.67 5.13
N GLY A 213 -14.54 14.60 5.55
CA GLY A 213 -15.90 14.32 5.16
C GLY A 213 -16.82 15.41 5.66
N GLY A 214 -17.04 16.45 4.86
CA GLY A 214 -18.07 17.45 5.15
C GLY A 214 -19.45 16.78 5.29
N PRO A 215 -20.43 17.41 5.97
CA PRO A 215 -21.75 16.82 6.25
C PRO A 215 -22.57 16.45 5.00
N PHE A 216 -22.04 16.69 3.81
CA PHE A 216 -22.64 16.39 2.51
C PHE A 216 -21.88 15.34 1.70
N GLN A 217 -20.81 14.74 2.24
CA GLN A 217 -20.16 13.63 1.55
C GLN A 217 -21.01 12.38 1.73
N SER A 218 -21.57 11.88 0.64
CA SER A 218 -22.16 10.55 0.61
C SER A 218 -21.05 9.56 0.97
N LEU A 219 -21.31 8.68 1.92
CA LEU A 219 -20.43 7.54 2.20
C LEU A 219 -20.14 6.83 0.87
N PRO A 220 -18.87 6.71 0.45
CA PRO A 220 -18.58 6.00 -0.79
C PRO A 220 -19.12 4.58 -0.67
N ALA A 221 -19.73 4.11 -1.73
CA ALA A 221 -20.09 2.70 -1.86
C ALA A 221 -18.85 1.88 -1.50
N SER A 222 -19.00 0.94 -0.58
CA SER A 222 -17.93 0.16 0.06
C SER A 222 -16.70 -0.01 -0.84
N SER A 223 -15.53 0.40 -0.34
CA SER A 223 -14.24 0.28 -1.03
C SER A 223 -13.91 -1.20 -1.28
N ARG A 224 -14.42 -1.73 -2.40
CA ARG A 224 -14.07 -3.08 -2.83
C ARG A 224 -12.69 -3.01 -3.48
N GLY A 225 -11.78 -3.87 -3.02
CA GLY A 225 -10.51 -4.10 -3.69
C GLY A 225 -10.65 -4.98 -4.94
N ASN A 226 -9.55 -5.59 -5.34
CA ASN A 226 -9.48 -6.46 -6.52
C ASN A 226 -9.68 -7.96 -6.19
N MET A 227 -10.12 -8.29 -4.98
CA MET A 227 -10.36 -9.66 -4.54
C MET A 227 -11.84 -10.04 -4.74
N VAL A 228 -12.08 -11.26 -5.19
CA VAL A 228 -13.44 -11.81 -5.37
C VAL A 228 -13.59 -13.16 -4.68
N ASN A 229 -14.76 -13.43 -4.12
CA ASN A 229 -15.13 -14.74 -3.60
C ASN A 229 -15.81 -15.53 -4.71
N ILE A 230 -15.17 -16.58 -5.21
CA ILE A 230 -15.71 -17.42 -6.31
C ILE A 230 -16.64 -18.52 -5.81
N THR A 231 -16.68 -18.78 -4.51
CA THR A 231 -17.58 -19.77 -3.90
C THR A 231 -18.94 -19.13 -3.56
N GLU A 232 -18.92 -17.93 -3.00
CA GLU A 232 -20.10 -17.18 -2.57
C GLU A 232 -19.93 -15.69 -2.93
N PRO A 233 -20.29 -15.26 -4.16
CA PRO A 233 -20.01 -13.91 -4.65
C PRO A 233 -20.60 -12.77 -3.81
N ASP A 234 -21.73 -12.99 -3.13
CA ASP A 234 -22.35 -11.99 -2.26
C ASP A 234 -21.58 -11.77 -0.96
N ASN A 235 -20.80 -12.78 -0.53
CA ASN A 235 -19.85 -12.68 0.57
C ASN A 235 -18.48 -12.21 0.05
N TYR A 236 -18.43 -11.04 -0.61
CA TYR A 236 -17.20 -10.49 -1.16
C TYR A 236 -16.22 -10.10 -0.05
N PRO A 237 -14.92 -10.30 -0.25
CA PRO A 237 -13.89 -9.86 0.70
C PRO A 237 -13.62 -8.36 0.58
N LEU A 238 -12.95 -7.82 1.60
CA LEU A 238 -12.35 -6.49 1.58
C LEU A 238 -10.84 -6.61 1.41
N GLY A 239 -10.16 -5.49 1.13
CA GLY A 239 -8.71 -5.43 0.97
C GLY A 239 -8.29 -5.51 -0.49
N PHE A 240 -6.97 -5.53 -0.72
CA PHE A 240 -6.40 -5.43 -2.06
C PHE A 240 -5.15 -6.32 -2.19
N PHE A 241 -4.94 -6.88 -3.38
CA PHE A 241 -3.73 -7.59 -3.77
C PHE A 241 -2.93 -6.77 -4.75
N PHE A 242 -1.69 -6.41 -4.40
CA PHE A 242 -0.75 -5.77 -5.31
C PHE A 242 0.67 -6.26 -5.11
N ILE A 243 1.45 -6.17 -6.19
CA ILE A 243 2.89 -6.43 -6.22
C ILE A 243 3.54 -5.20 -6.83
N SER A 244 4.48 -4.62 -6.11
CA SER A 244 5.10 -3.34 -6.44
C SER A 244 6.62 -3.49 -6.51
N GLU A 245 7.25 -3.05 -7.58
CA GLU A 245 8.65 -2.69 -7.48
C GLU A 245 8.76 -1.46 -6.58
N SER A 246 9.78 -1.47 -5.72
CA SER A 246 9.97 -0.42 -4.72
C SER A 246 11.40 0.09 -4.72
N ASP A 247 11.56 1.37 -4.42
CA ASP A 247 12.85 2.00 -4.13
C ASP A 247 12.76 2.75 -2.81
N GLN A 248 13.89 3.01 -2.18
CA GLN A 248 13.93 3.80 -0.96
C GLN A 248 15.15 4.70 -0.87
N ARG A 249 15.01 5.77 -0.10
CA ARG A 249 16.09 6.62 0.37
C ARG A 249 15.96 6.89 1.85
N GLN A 250 17.11 7.00 2.49
CA GLN A 250 17.21 7.39 3.89
C GLN A 250 18.03 8.67 3.99
N LEU A 251 17.62 9.57 4.88
CA LEU A 251 18.37 10.77 5.20
C LEU A 251 18.18 11.15 6.67
N PHE A 252 19.22 11.74 7.25
CA PHE A 252 19.12 12.37 8.56
C PHE A 252 18.58 13.79 8.43
N ILE A 253 17.73 14.19 9.36
CA ILE A 253 17.25 15.57 9.45
C ILE A 253 18.33 16.38 10.15
N GLU A 254 18.84 17.40 9.46
CA GLU A 254 19.89 18.30 9.92
C GLU A 254 19.32 19.64 10.38
N ASP A 255 20.05 20.33 11.25
CA ASP A 255 19.77 21.73 11.56
C ASP A 255 20.38 22.60 10.43
N LEU A 256 19.51 23.20 9.63
CA LEU A 256 19.90 24.06 8.51
C LEU A 256 19.94 25.55 8.88
N ASN A 257 19.84 25.93 10.19
CA ASN A 257 19.90 27.29 10.69
C ASN A 257 21.34 27.76 10.95
#